data_089c8f5749095cf7556fdb8dbf65b567
#
_entry.id   089c8f5749095cf7556fdb8dbf65b567
#
_cell.length_a   1.000
_cell.length_b   1.000
_cell.length_c   1.000
_cell.angle_alpha   90.00
_cell.angle_beta   90.00
_cell.angle_gamma   90.00
#
_symmetry.space_group_name_H-M   'P 1'
#
loop_
_entity.id
_entity.type
_entity.pdbx_description
1 polymer ?
#
loop_
_entity_poly.entity_id
_entity_poly.type
_entity_poly.pdbx_seq_one_letter_code
_entity_poly.pdbx_strand_id
1 'polypeptide(L)'
;MRKYVIMGVQGSGKGTQSQILATDLDIVHISVGDIFRWNVQNHTKIGAMVRRIMAAGELVGDDLVESVVRDRLTGHDWNYGFLIDGFPRNRRQAEFFLESYDLDGVIVLDLPDSEVRRRVLNRRVCPNCGMNYNLIANSPKVAGQCDMCGSELVTREDDTEEALAVRLRDYHEKTNPVIELFRRKEYVFVIDARPSPEEIQQQIRKSLGLPPYKPEDRDVGA
;
A
#
# COMPACT_ATOMS: atom_id res chain seq x y z
N MET A 1 12.24 3.01 -17.67
CA MET A 1 10.87 2.72 -17.18
C MET A 1 10.96 2.48 -15.69
N ARG A 2 9.92 2.74 -14.92
CA ARG A 2 9.94 2.64 -13.46
C ARG A 2 8.76 1.80 -13.01
N LYS A 3 9.00 0.50 -12.81
CA LYS A 3 7.97 -0.48 -12.48
C LYS A 3 8.32 -1.12 -11.14
N TYR A 4 7.58 -0.75 -10.12
CA TYR A 4 7.86 -1.18 -8.76
C TYR A 4 6.68 -1.90 -8.11
N VAL A 5 7.00 -2.81 -7.21
CA VAL A 5 6.07 -3.38 -6.23
C VAL A 5 6.51 -2.92 -4.85
N ILE A 6 5.57 -2.51 -4.00
CA ILE A 6 5.84 -2.23 -2.60
C ILE A 6 5.16 -3.27 -1.72
N MET A 7 5.94 -3.91 -0.87
CA MET A 7 5.51 -4.97 0.03
C MET A 7 5.80 -4.59 1.49
N GLY A 8 5.18 -5.29 2.40
CA GLY A 8 5.35 -5.09 3.84
C GLY A 8 4.06 -5.36 4.59
N VAL A 9 4.19 -5.54 5.89
CA VAL A 9 3.06 -5.80 6.78
C VAL A 9 2.07 -4.63 6.83
N GLN A 10 0.85 -4.86 7.27
CA GLN A 10 -0.13 -3.79 7.47
C GLN A 10 0.41 -2.74 8.45
N GLY A 11 0.17 -1.46 8.18
CA GLY A 11 0.66 -0.36 9.02
C GLY A 11 2.13 0.02 8.80
N SER A 12 2.86 -0.67 7.90
CA SER A 12 4.26 -0.32 7.59
C SER A 12 4.45 1.00 6.83
N GLY A 13 3.37 1.63 6.37
CA GLY A 13 3.43 2.90 5.65
C GLY A 13 3.45 2.77 4.12
N LYS A 14 3.18 1.57 3.57
CA LYS A 14 3.17 1.34 2.11
C LYS A 14 2.39 2.40 1.34
N GLY A 15 1.12 2.60 1.68
CA GLY A 15 0.28 3.55 0.96
C GLY A 15 0.84 4.99 0.97
N THR A 16 1.39 5.44 2.10
CA THR A 16 2.03 6.76 2.21
C THR A 16 3.25 6.85 1.30
N GLN A 17 4.15 5.87 1.38
CA GLN A 17 5.37 5.85 0.58
C GLN A 17 5.08 5.68 -0.91
N SER A 18 4.08 4.86 -1.24
CA SER A 18 3.64 4.66 -2.63
C SER A 18 3.10 5.94 -3.23
N GLN A 19 2.25 6.66 -2.51
CA GLN A 19 1.67 7.91 -2.99
C GLN A 19 2.75 8.97 -3.22
N ILE A 20 3.70 9.09 -2.27
CA ILE A 20 4.84 10.00 -2.40
C ILE A 20 5.67 9.65 -3.64
N LEU A 21 6.10 8.40 -3.74
CA LEU A 21 6.99 7.96 -4.80
C LEU A 21 6.34 8.01 -6.18
N ALA A 22 5.08 7.60 -6.28
CA ALA A 22 4.35 7.60 -7.55
C ALA A 22 4.10 9.01 -8.07
N THR A 23 3.74 9.95 -7.19
CA THR A 23 3.59 11.37 -7.56
C THR A 23 4.90 11.97 -8.06
N ASP A 24 5.99 11.75 -7.32
CA ASP A 24 7.29 12.35 -7.65
C ASP A 24 7.93 11.73 -8.92
N LEU A 25 7.61 10.49 -9.22
CA LEU A 25 8.12 9.80 -10.41
C LEU A 25 7.18 9.91 -11.62
N ASP A 26 6.01 10.52 -11.44
CA ASP A 26 4.94 10.61 -12.43
C ASP A 26 4.57 9.22 -13.00
N ILE A 27 4.34 8.25 -12.09
CA ILE A 27 3.95 6.88 -12.43
C ILE A 27 2.61 6.51 -11.83
N VAL A 28 1.95 5.52 -12.40
CA VAL A 28 0.63 5.08 -11.94
C VAL A 28 0.73 4.38 -10.58
N HIS A 29 -0.01 4.86 -9.57
CA HIS A 29 -0.17 4.17 -8.30
C HIS A 29 -1.38 3.22 -8.36
N ILE A 30 -1.14 1.94 -8.11
CA ILE A 30 -2.17 0.89 -8.08
C ILE A 30 -2.21 0.28 -6.69
N SER A 31 -3.15 0.72 -5.87
CA SER A 31 -3.42 0.13 -4.56
C SER A 31 -4.60 -0.83 -4.66
N VAL A 32 -4.34 -2.13 -4.65
CA VAL A 32 -5.38 -3.17 -4.75
C VAL A 32 -6.37 -3.06 -3.59
N GLY A 33 -5.87 -2.76 -2.38
CA GLY A 33 -6.72 -2.54 -1.22
C GLY A 33 -7.65 -1.34 -1.38
N ASP A 34 -7.18 -0.24 -1.97
CA ASP A 34 -8.01 0.95 -2.19
C ASP A 34 -9.04 0.74 -3.31
N ILE A 35 -8.68 -0.01 -4.34
CA ILE A 35 -9.64 -0.39 -5.39
C ILE A 35 -10.81 -1.17 -4.77
N PHE A 36 -10.55 -2.15 -3.92
CA PHE A 36 -11.62 -2.90 -3.26
C PHE A 36 -12.42 -2.03 -2.28
N ARG A 37 -11.77 -1.18 -1.49
CA ARG A 37 -12.45 -0.23 -0.59
C ARG A 37 -13.37 0.72 -1.36
N TRP A 38 -12.90 1.27 -2.47
CA TRP A 38 -13.72 2.10 -3.35
C TRP A 38 -14.96 1.34 -3.83
N ASN A 39 -14.79 0.08 -4.27
CA ASN A 39 -15.90 -0.77 -4.69
C ASN A 39 -16.92 -1.02 -3.56
N VAL A 40 -16.46 -1.23 -2.33
CA VAL A 40 -17.34 -1.39 -1.15
C VAL A 40 -18.12 -0.10 -0.87
N GLN A 41 -17.44 1.04 -0.87
CA GLN A 41 -18.04 2.36 -0.64
C GLN A 41 -19.08 2.74 -1.71
N ASN A 42 -18.82 2.38 -2.96
CA ASN A 42 -19.70 2.66 -4.09
C ASN A 42 -20.71 1.55 -4.38
N HIS A 43 -20.87 0.59 -3.47
CA HIS A 43 -21.88 -0.49 -3.53
C HIS A 43 -21.88 -1.27 -4.87
N THR A 44 -20.71 -1.47 -5.47
CA THR A 44 -20.60 -2.26 -6.71
C THR A 44 -20.80 -3.75 -6.44
N LYS A 45 -20.98 -4.54 -7.50
CA LYS A 45 -21.03 -6.01 -7.39
C LYS A 45 -19.77 -6.59 -6.77
N ILE A 46 -18.58 -6.08 -7.14
CA ILE A 46 -17.30 -6.46 -6.54
C ILE A 46 -17.30 -6.08 -5.04
N GLY A 47 -17.75 -4.88 -4.70
CA GLY A 47 -17.84 -4.43 -3.32
C GLY A 47 -18.71 -5.35 -2.45
N ALA A 48 -19.86 -5.79 -2.96
CA ALA A 48 -20.73 -6.74 -2.27
C ALA A 48 -20.05 -8.09 -2.02
N MET A 49 -19.22 -8.57 -2.96
CA MET A 49 -18.49 -9.84 -2.84
C MET A 49 -17.36 -9.76 -1.79
N VAL A 50 -16.64 -8.64 -1.73
CA VAL A 50 -15.40 -8.56 -0.94
C VAL A 50 -15.58 -7.95 0.45
N ARG A 51 -16.69 -7.25 0.72
CA ARG A 51 -16.90 -6.49 1.97
C ARG A 51 -16.66 -7.32 3.23
N ARG A 52 -17.29 -8.51 3.33
CA ARG A 52 -17.15 -9.38 4.51
C ARG A 52 -15.74 -9.95 4.67
N ILE A 53 -15.13 -10.35 3.56
CA ILE A 53 -13.77 -10.89 3.50
C ILE A 53 -12.79 -9.81 4.02
N MET A 54 -12.90 -8.60 3.52
CA MET A 54 -12.04 -7.49 3.92
C MET A 54 -12.24 -7.08 5.39
N ALA A 55 -13.49 -7.03 5.86
CA ALA A 55 -13.80 -6.71 7.26
C ALA A 55 -13.22 -7.74 8.23
N ALA A 56 -13.21 -9.03 7.85
CA ALA A 56 -12.56 -10.11 8.60
C ALA A 56 -11.01 -10.08 8.53
N GLY A 57 -10.42 -9.23 7.70
CA GLY A 57 -8.97 -9.17 7.46
C GLY A 57 -8.44 -10.27 6.54
N GLU A 58 -9.31 -11.08 5.97
CA GLU A 58 -8.94 -12.18 5.07
C GLU A 58 -8.50 -11.69 3.69
N LEU A 59 -7.78 -12.55 2.95
CA LEU A 59 -7.39 -12.28 1.57
C LEU A 59 -8.57 -12.50 0.63
N VAL A 60 -8.78 -11.56 -0.29
CA VAL A 60 -9.70 -11.72 -1.41
C VAL A 60 -9.16 -12.81 -2.34
N GLY A 61 -10.05 -13.60 -2.94
CA GLY A 61 -9.68 -14.71 -3.82
C GLY A 61 -8.84 -14.27 -5.02
N ASP A 62 -7.86 -15.10 -5.36
CA ASP A 62 -6.81 -14.76 -6.33
C ASP A 62 -7.34 -14.39 -7.71
N ASP A 63 -8.34 -15.13 -8.23
CA ASP A 63 -8.91 -14.87 -9.56
C ASP A 63 -9.47 -13.44 -9.67
N LEU A 64 -10.13 -12.96 -8.60
CA LEU A 64 -10.68 -11.61 -8.58
C LEU A 64 -9.57 -10.57 -8.44
N VAL A 65 -8.55 -10.83 -7.61
CA VAL A 65 -7.39 -9.93 -7.44
C VAL A 65 -6.63 -9.81 -8.75
N GLU A 66 -6.31 -10.92 -9.41
CA GLU A 66 -5.61 -10.96 -10.68
C GLU A 66 -6.38 -10.23 -11.80
N SER A 67 -7.71 -10.42 -11.86
CA SER A 67 -8.57 -9.69 -12.81
C SER A 67 -8.51 -8.18 -12.58
N VAL A 68 -8.65 -7.73 -11.33
CA VAL A 68 -8.62 -6.30 -11.00
C VAL A 68 -7.25 -5.67 -11.30
N VAL A 69 -6.15 -6.37 -11.01
CA VAL A 69 -4.80 -5.91 -11.33
C VAL A 69 -4.59 -5.82 -12.83
N ARG A 70 -5.02 -6.85 -13.57
CA ARG A 70 -4.92 -6.89 -15.05
C ARG A 70 -5.72 -5.76 -15.68
N ASP A 71 -6.98 -5.58 -15.28
CA ASP A 71 -7.86 -4.54 -15.81
C ASP A 71 -7.26 -3.15 -15.55
N ARG A 72 -6.68 -2.95 -14.35
CA ARG A 72 -6.05 -1.68 -14.01
C ARG A 72 -4.79 -1.41 -14.83
N LEU A 73 -3.94 -2.41 -15.02
CA LEU A 73 -2.72 -2.28 -15.81
C LEU A 73 -3.02 -2.11 -17.32
N THR A 74 -4.00 -2.84 -17.87
CA THR A 74 -4.38 -2.69 -19.28
C THR A 74 -5.02 -1.34 -19.61
N GLY A 75 -5.59 -0.66 -18.62
CA GLY A 75 -6.13 0.69 -18.77
C GLY A 75 -5.08 1.82 -18.81
N HIS A 76 -3.80 1.50 -18.60
CA HIS A 76 -2.70 2.46 -18.58
C HIS A 76 -1.62 2.11 -19.60
N ASP A 77 -0.92 3.12 -20.11
CA ASP A 77 0.29 2.89 -20.89
C ASP A 77 1.45 2.52 -19.95
N TRP A 78 1.93 1.30 -20.04
CA TRP A 78 3.03 0.76 -19.24
C TRP A 78 4.35 1.48 -19.41
N ASN A 79 4.52 2.24 -20.47
CA ASN A 79 5.74 2.98 -20.74
C ASN A 79 5.96 4.12 -19.72
N TYR A 80 4.89 4.61 -19.10
CA TYR A 80 5.01 5.56 -17.98
C TYR A 80 5.53 4.92 -16.71
N GLY A 81 5.30 3.61 -16.52
CA GLY A 81 5.65 2.89 -15.33
C GLY A 81 4.49 2.83 -14.33
N PHE A 82 4.69 2.06 -13.27
CA PHE A 82 3.71 1.87 -12.22
C PHE A 82 4.35 1.54 -10.87
N LEU A 83 3.59 1.75 -9.81
CA LEU A 83 3.88 1.25 -8.48
C LEU A 83 2.65 0.54 -7.93
N ILE A 84 2.79 -0.76 -7.63
CA ILE A 84 1.70 -1.58 -7.09
C ILE A 84 1.86 -1.77 -5.59
N ASP A 85 0.79 -1.48 -4.83
CA ASP A 85 0.69 -1.67 -3.39
C ASP A 85 -0.38 -2.73 -3.05
N GLY A 86 -0.02 -3.62 -2.14
CA GLY A 86 -0.92 -4.65 -1.61
C GLY A 86 -1.12 -5.86 -2.52
N PHE A 87 -0.26 -6.04 -3.50
CA PHE A 87 -0.17 -7.19 -4.40
C PHE A 87 1.29 -7.35 -4.86
N PRO A 88 1.80 -8.61 -5.05
CA PRO A 88 1.17 -9.87 -4.70
C PRO A 88 1.19 -10.17 -3.19
N ARG A 89 0.25 -10.99 -2.71
CA ARG A 89 0.17 -11.40 -1.29
C ARG A 89 0.39 -12.88 -1.05
N ASN A 90 0.47 -13.67 -2.10
CA ASN A 90 0.78 -15.09 -2.02
C ASN A 90 1.56 -15.54 -3.27
N ARG A 91 2.01 -16.78 -3.24
CA ARG A 91 2.85 -17.34 -4.30
C ARG A 91 2.16 -17.36 -5.66
N ARG A 92 0.89 -17.75 -5.73
CA ARG A 92 0.12 -17.80 -6.99
C ARG A 92 0.05 -16.43 -7.65
N GLN A 93 -0.29 -15.39 -6.89
CA GLN A 93 -0.32 -14.02 -7.37
C GLN A 93 1.06 -13.55 -7.85
N ALA A 94 2.13 -13.95 -7.15
CA ALA A 94 3.49 -13.58 -7.54
C ALA A 94 3.92 -14.26 -8.85
N GLU A 95 3.60 -15.54 -9.02
CA GLU A 95 3.87 -16.29 -10.26
C GLU A 95 3.12 -15.66 -11.43
N PHE A 96 1.81 -15.41 -11.30
CA PHE A 96 1.01 -14.68 -12.30
C PHE A 96 1.64 -13.34 -12.69
N PHE A 97 2.08 -12.58 -11.70
CA PHE A 97 2.64 -11.24 -11.95
C PHE A 97 3.99 -11.31 -12.68
N LEU A 98 4.90 -12.18 -12.23
CA LEU A 98 6.22 -12.35 -12.83
C LEU A 98 6.19 -12.97 -14.25
N GLU A 99 5.13 -13.70 -14.59
CA GLU A 99 4.94 -14.22 -15.95
C GLU A 99 4.44 -13.15 -16.92
N SER A 100 3.77 -12.12 -16.39
CA SER A 100 3.08 -11.13 -17.21
C SER A 100 3.78 -9.78 -17.27
N TYR A 101 4.64 -9.45 -16.29
CA TYR A 101 5.17 -8.10 -16.11
C TYR A 101 6.62 -8.10 -15.65
N ASP A 102 7.46 -7.29 -16.29
CA ASP A 102 8.83 -7.02 -15.83
C ASP A 102 8.81 -5.97 -14.72
N LEU A 103 9.74 -6.10 -13.75
CA LEU A 103 9.92 -5.17 -12.64
C LEU A 103 11.32 -4.57 -12.63
N ASP A 104 11.42 -3.31 -12.24
CA ASP A 104 12.71 -2.65 -11.94
C ASP A 104 13.12 -2.87 -10.47
N GLY A 105 12.18 -3.25 -9.60
CA GLY A 105 12.48 -3.62 -8.23
C GLY A 105 11.27 -3.79 -7.31
N VAL A 106 11.52 -4.42 -6.18
CA VAL A 106 10.56 -4.66 -5.11
C VAL A 106 11.02 -3.95 -3.84
N ILE A 107 10.21 -3.04 -3.34
CA ILE A 107 10.47 -2.30 -2.10
C ILE A 107 9.77 -3.02 -0.95
N VAL A 108 10.52 -3.46 0.05
CA VAL A 108 9.98 -4.14 1.23
C VAL A 108 10.11 -3.22 2.43
N LEU A 109 8.97 -2.78 2.97
CA LEU A 109 8.92 -2.02 4.22
C LEU A 109 8.88 -2.99 5.40
N ASP A 110 10.01 -3.11 6.09
CA ASP A 110 10.17 -3.99 7.24
C ASP A 110 9.74 -3.27 8.53
N LEU A 111 8.73 -3.82 9.22
CA LEU A 111 8.20 -3.29 10.46
C LEU A 111 7.91 -4.43 11.45
N PRO A 112 8.43 -4.38 12.68
CA PRO A 112 8.12 -5.37 13.70
C PRO A 112 6.64 -5.41 14.07
N ASP A 113 6.09 -6.59 14.36
CA ASP A 113 4.67 -6.79 14.70
C ASP A 113 4.22 -5.96 15.90
N SER A 114 5.11 -5.70 16.87
CA SER A 114 4.82 -4.83 18.00
C SER A 114 4.45 -3.39 17.58
N GLU A 115 5.11 -2.87 16.55
CA GLU A 115 4.81 -1.54 15.98
C GLU A 115 3.56 -1.57 15.07
N VAL A 116 3.31 -2.68 14.41
CA VAL A 116 2.13 -2.85 13.53
C VAL A 116 0.84 -2.57 14.29
N ARG A 117 0.66 -3.24 15.44
CA ARG A 117 -0.54 -3.06 16.29
C ARG A 117 -0.72 -1.61 16.69
N ARG A 118 0.35 -0.98 17.19
CA ARG A 118 0.35 0.42 17.62
C ARG A 118 -0.07 1.35 16.48
N ARG A 119 0.44 1.13 15.27
CA ARG A 119 0.13 1.98 14.12
C ARG A 119 -1.27 1.76 13.56
N VAL A 120 -1.71 0.50 13.43
CA VAL A 120 -3.00 0.16 12.83
C VAL A 120 -4.17 0.68 13.66
N LEU A 121 -4.14 0.47 14.97
CA LEU A 121 -5.23 0.91 15.87
C LEU A 121 -5.33 2.44 16.00
N ASN A 122 -4.23 3.16 15.77
CA ASN A 122 -4.21 4.61 15.79
C ASN A 122 -4.34 5.25 14.39
N ARG A 123 -4.63 4.45 13.36
CA ARG A 123 -4.87 4.95 12.02
C ARG A 123 -6.24 5.61 11.90
N ARG A 124 -6.27 6.72 11.16
CA ARG A 124 -7.50 7.40 10.73
C ARG A 124 -7.40 7.65 9.24
N VAL A 125 -8.54 7.65 8.57
CA VAL A 125 -8.62 7.92 7.14
C VAL A 125 -9.72 8.95 6.86
N CYS A 126 -9.49 9.78 5.88
CA CYS A 126 -10.53 10.65 5.36
C CYS A 126 -11.39 9.86 4.35
N PRO A 127 -12.70 9.72 4.58
CA PRO A 127 -13.56 9.00 3.64
C PRO A 127 -13.78 9.77 2.33
N ASN A 128 -13.55 11.08 2.32
CA ASN A 128 -13.76 11.94 1.17
C ASN A 128 -12.55 11.99 0.21
N CYS A 129 -11.35 12.29 0.72
CA CYS A 129 -10.15 12.45 -0.12
C CYS A 129 -9.12 11.32 0.02
N GLY A 130 -9.37 10.31 0.86
CA GLY A 130 -8.48 9.16 1.04
C GLY A 130 -7.21 9.42 1.87
N MET A 131 -7.00 10.67 2.36
CA MET A 131 -5.83 11.02 3.18
C MET A 131 -5.75 10.13 4.43
N ASN A 132 -4.54 9.65 4.71
CA ASN A 132 -4.27 8.79 5.85
C ASN A 132 -3.55 9.55 6.96
N TYR A 133 -3.99 9.35 8.18
CA TYR A 133 -3.39 9.90 9.41
C TYR A 133 -3.04 8.79 10.38
N ASN A 134 -2.13 9.10 11.28
CA ASN A 134 -1.83 8.25 12.42
C ASN A 134 -1.76 9.14 13.67
N LEU A 135 -2.60 8.87 14.66
CA LEU A 135 -2.73 9.71 15.86
C LEU A 135 -1.44 9.79 16.73
N ILE A 136 -0.45 8.94 16.44
CA ILE A 136 0.84 8.91 17.16
C ILE A 136 1.94 9.57 16.34
N ALA A 137 1.98 9.34 15.03
CA ALA A 137 3.11 9.71 14.19
C ALA A 137 2.82 10.86 13.22
N ASN A 138 1.56 11.01 12.78
CA ASN A 138 1.12 12.06 11.85
C ASN A 138 -0.34 12.41 12.16
N SER A 139 -0.55 13.13 13.26
CA SER A 139 -1.87 13.58 13.68
C SER A 139 -2.37 14.73 12.81
N PRO A 140 -3.70 14.83 12.55
CA PRO A 140 -4.26 15.99 11.87
C PRO A 140 -4.05 17.26 12.74
N LYS A 141 -3.99 18.42 12.08
CA LYS A 141 -3.86 19.73 12.75
C LYS A 141 -5.03 20.02 13.68
N VAL A 142 -6.23 19.64 13.26
CA VAL A 142 -7.45 19.69 14.07
C VAL A 142 -7.90 18.26 14.37
N ALA A 143 -8.08 17.92 15.63
CA ALA A 143 -8.46 16.57 16.05
C ALA A 143 -9.74 16.12 15.35
N GLY A 144 -9.68 14.95 14.69
CA GLY A 144 -10.82 14.35 13.99
C GLY A 144 -11.17 14.96 12.63
N GLN A 145 -10.42 15.96 12.13
CA GLN A 145 -10.68 16.59 10.84
C GLN A 145 -9.53 16.39 9.86
N CYS A 146 -9.87 16.22 8.60
CA CYS A 146 -8.89 16.09 7.52
C CYS A 146 -8.29 17.46 7.18
N ASP A 147 -6.96 17.56 7.20
CA ASP A 147 -6.24 18.80 6.89
C ASP A 147 -6.42 19.24 5.43
N MET A 148 -6.73 18.30 4.53
CA MET A 148 -6.88 18.57 3.10
C MET A 148 -8.28 19.05 2.70
N CYS A 149 -9.34 18.47 3.28
CA CYS A 149 -10.71 18.75 2.84
C CYS A 149 -11.69 19.06 3.97
N GLY A 150 -11.24 19.09 5.23
CA GLY A 150 -12.06 19.38 6.41
C GLY A 150 -13.06 18.29 6.82
N SER A 151 -13.18 17.20 6.07
CA SER A 151 -14.11 16.10 6.40
C SER A 151 -13.71 15.39 7.68
N GLU A 152 -14.69 14.81 8.38
CA GLU A 152 -14.46 14.00 9.57
C GLU A 152 -13.64 12.75 9.24
N LEU A 153 -12.65 12.45 10.09
CA LEU A 153 -11.80 11.27 9.96
C LEU A 153 -12.45 10.06 10.60
N VAL A 154 -12.35 8.92 9.93
CA VAL A 154 -12.93 7.65 10.41
C VAL A 154 -11.85 6.58 10.63
N THR A 155 -12.15 5.61 11.47
CA THR A 155 -11.39 4.35 11.55
C THR A 155 -11.86 3.43 10.43
N ARG A 156 -10.96 2.69 9.80
CA ARG A 156 -11.35 1.68 8.81
C ARG A 156 -12.09 0.53 9.49
N GLU A 157 -13.11 -0.03 8.83
CA GLU A 157 -13.87 -1.18 9.34
C GLU A 157 -12.97 -2.40 9.64
N ASP A 158 -11.85 -2.49 8.94
CA ASP A 158 -10.88 -3.59 9.01
C ASP A 158 -9.67 -3.31 9.94
N ASP A 159 -9.68 -2.21 10.70
CA ASP A 159 -8.66 -1.87 11.69
C ASP A 159 -9.09 -2.31 13.11
N THR A 160 -9.45 -3.59 13.25
CA THR A 160 -9.77 -4.24 14.52
C THR A 160 -8.65 -5.20 14.93
N GLU A 161 -8.62 -5.57 16.21
CA GLU A 161 -7.63 -6.52 16.73
C GLU A 161 -7.76 -7.90 16.07
N GLU A 162 -9.00 -8.35 15.85
CA GLU A 162 -9.30 -9.64 15.23
C GLU A 162 -8.83 -9.67 13.78
N ALA A 163 -9.20 -8.66 12.98
CA ALA A 163 -8.78 -8.56 11.59
C ALA A 163 -7.26 -8.39 11.47
N LEU A 164 -6.64 -7.68 12.41
CA LEU A 164 -5.19 -7.51 12.46
C LEU A 164 -4.47 -8.84 12.71
N ALA A 165 -4.97 -9.66 13.65
CA ALA A 165 -4.38 -10.98 13.93
C ALA A 165 -4.44 -11.90 12.69
N VAL A 166 -5.55 -11.90 11.96
CA VAL A 166 -5.69 -12.65 10.70
C VAL A 166 -4.66 -12.17 9.66
N ARG A 167 -4.51 -10.86 9.49
CA ARG A 167 -3.58 -10.27 8.51
C ARG A 167 -2.13 -10.49 8.84
N LEU A 168 -1.73 -10.46 10.11
CA LEU A 168 -0.37 -10.77 10.53
C LEU A 168 -0.04 -12.24 10.22
N ARG A 169 -0.94 -13.14 10.55
CA ARG A 169 -0.78 -14.56 10.22
C ARG A 169 -0.64 -14.74 8.69
N ASP A 170 -1.56 -14.20 7.90
CA ASP A 170 -1.52 -14.30 6.45
C ASP A 170 -0.25 -13.65 5.84
N TYR A 171 0.23 -12.56 6.43
CA TYR A 171 1.48 -11.94 6.01
C TYR A 171 2.66 -12.89 6.23
N HIS A 172 2.80 -13.45 7.41
CA HIS A 172 3.93 -14.35 7.72
C HIS A 172 3.86 -15.66 6.95
N GLU A 173 2.68 -16.27 6.84
CA GLU A 173 2.50 -17.57 6.20
C GLU A 173 2.48 -17.51 4.67
N LYS A 174 1.91 -16.46 4.07
CA LYS A 174 1.65 -16.38 2.63
C LYS A 174 2.46 -15.30 1.91
N THR A 175 2.61 -14.11 2.52
CA THR A 175 3.23 -12.95 1.84
C THR A 175 4.75 -12.93 2.04
N ASN A 176 5.23 -13.21 3.23
CA ASN A 176 6.67 -13.21 3.50
C ASN A 176 7.45 -14.20 2.62
N PRO A 177 6.98 -15.44 2.37
CA PRO A 177 7.62 -16.34 1.41
C PRO A 177 7.71 -15.81 -0.02
N VAL A 178 6.82 -14.91 -0.43
CA VAL A 178 6.85 -14.25 -1.74
C VAL A 178 8.05 -13.30 -1.85
N ILE A 179 8.43 -12.63 -0.78
CA ILE A 179 9.62 -11.76 -0.75
C ILE A 179 10.87 -12.60 -1.08
N GLU A 180 10.96 -13.82 -0.57
CA GLU A 180 12.07 -14.73 -0.90
C GLU A 180 12.04 -15.20 -2.36
N LEU A 181 10.85 -15.34 -2.95
CA LEU A 181 10.73 -15.63 -4.38
C LEU A 181 11.25 -14.45 -5.22
N PHE A 182 10.89 -13.21 -4.87
CA PHE A 182 11.38 -12.03 -5.54
C PHE A 182 12.90 -11.87 -5.40
N ARG A 183 13.49 -12.10 -4.24
CA ARG A 183 14.94 -12.04 -4.03
C ARG A 183 15.76 -12.90 -4.99
N ARG A 184 15.17 -13.94 -5.56
CA ARG A 184 15.82 -14.83 -6.53
C ARG A 184 15.73 -14.33 -7.96
N LYS A 185 14.80 -13.43 -8.28
CA LYS A 185 14.48 -13.02 -9.64
C LYS A 185 14.61 -11.52 -9.84
N GLU A 186 14.45 -10.72 -8.80
CA GLU A 186 14.30 -9.27 -8.86
C GLU A 186 15.23 -8.56 -7.88
N TYR A 187 15.44 -7.28 -8.10
CA TYR A 187 16.09 -6.42 -7.11
C TYR A 187 15.14 -6.12 -5.96
N VAL A 188 15.48 -6.59 -4.76
CA VAL A 188 14.68 -6.38 -3.55
C VAL A 188 15.40 -5.41 -2.62
N PHE A 189 14.74 -4.31 -2.28
CA PHE A 189 15.21 -3.26 -1.40
C PHE A 189 14.46 -3.33 -0.07
N VAL A 190 15.15 -3.77 0.99
CA VAL A 190 14.55 -3.83 2.34
C VAL A 190 14.81 -2.53 3.06
N ILE A 191 13.75 -1.87 3.50
CA ILE A 191 13.75 -0.55 4.11
C ILE A 191 13.18 -0.66 5.52
N ASP A 192 13.89 -0.14 6.52
CA ASP A 192 13.37 -0.01 7.88
C ASP A 192 12.18 0.96 7.90
N ALA A 193 11.02 0.46 8.29
CA ALA A 193 9.78 1.25 8.33
C ALA A 193 9.48 1.90 9.69
N ARG A 194 10.42 1.86 10.65
CA ARG A 194 10.24 2.48 11.99
C ARG A 194 10.37 3.99 11.97
N PRO A 195 11.30 4.61 11.22
CA PRO A 195 11.51 6.04 11.21
C PRO A 195 10.31 6.86 10.70
N SER A 196 10.50 8.18 10.60
CA SER A 196 9.48 9.09 10.03
C SER A 196 9.22 8.79 8.55
N PRO A 197 8.05 9.18 8.02
CA PRO A 197 7.74 9.01 6.60
C PRO A 197 8.79 9.61 5.66
N GLU A 198 9.38 10.75 6.04
CA GLU A 198 10.41 11.45 5.29
C GLU A 198 11.73 10.65 5.27
N GLU A 199 12.13 10.12 6.41
CA GLU A 199 13.34 9.29 6.53
C GLU A 199 13.21 7.98 5.75
N ILE A 200 12.03 7.35 5.80
CA ILE A 200 11.71 6.15 4.99
C ILE A 200 11.81 6.50 3.51
N GLN A 201 11.23 7.63 3.09
CA GLN A 201 11.30 8.07 1.69
C GLN A 201 12.75 8.34 1.24
N GLN A 202 13.58 8.92 2.10
CA GLN A 202 15.00 9.09 1.80
C GLN A 202 15.73 7.75 1.63
N GLN A 203 15.44 6.77 2.47
CA GLN A 203 16.03 5.43 2.35
C GLN A 203 15.59 4.74 1.04
N ILE A 204 14.30 4.81 0.69
CA ILE A 204 13.77 4.28 -0.57
C ILE A 204 14.51 4.91 -1.75
N ARG A 205 14.59 6.24 -1.80
CA ARG A 205 15.24 6.97 -2.89
C ARG A 205 16.71 6.64 -3.02
N LYS A 206 17.42 6.59 -1.90
CA LYS A 206 18.84 6.19 -1.88
C LYS A 206 19.02 4.78 -2.45
N SER A 207 18.16 3.84 -2.07
CA SER A 207 18.21 2.45 -2.57
C SER A 207 17.91 2.34 -4.07
N LEU A 208 17.02 3.20 -4.58
CA LEU A 208 16.64 3.25 -6.00
C LEU A 208 17.55 4.15 -6.85
N GLY A 209 18.58 4.79 -6.26
CA GLY A 209 19.45 5.73 -6.97
C GLY A 209 18.73 7.00 -7.43
N LEU A 210 17.67 7.41 -6.73
CA LEU A 210 16.89 8.62 -7.02
C LEU A 210 17.44 9.86 -6.28
N PRO A 211 17.14 11.07 -6.76
CA PRO A 211 17.46 12.30 -6.04
C PRO A 211 16.85 12.31 -4.62
N PRO A 212 17.48 13.00 -3.64
CA PRO A 212 16.95 13.12 -2.29
C PRO A 212 15.51 13.65 -2.27
N TYR A 213 14.72 13.17 -1.29
CA TYR A 213 13.35 13.65 -1.08
C TYR A 213 13.36 15.09 -0.54
N LYS A 214 12.56 15.95 -1.13
CA LYS A 214 12.36 17.34 -0.71
C LYS A 214 10.88 17.57 -0.43
N PRO A 215 10.46 17.62 0.83
CA PRO A 215 9.05 17.85 1.21
C PRO A 215 8.49 19.16 0.68
N GLU A 216 9.34 20.19 0.56
CA GLU A 216 8.98 21.55 0.17
C GLU A 216 8.49 21.66 -1.29
N ASP A 217 8.86 20.72 -2.14
CA ASP A 217 8.46 20.71 -3.55
C ASP A 217 6.96 20.32 -3.77
N ARG A 218 6.21 20.02 -2.68
CA ARG A 218 4.81 19.55 -2.74
C ARG A 218 3.75 20.64 -2.54
N ASP A 219 4.13 21.82 -2.10
CA ASP A 219 3.18 22.92 -1.89
C ASP A 219 2.79 23.66 -3.19
N VAL A 220 3.19 23.14 -4.36
CA VAL A 220 2.90 23.77 -5.66
C VAL A 220 1.97 22.85 -6.46
N GLY A 221 0.68 22.88 -6.13
CA GLY A 221 -0.32 22.19 -6.95
C GLY A 221 -1.55 21.74 -6.15
N ALA A 222 -2.30 22.69 -5.60
CA ALA A 222 -3.68 22.48 -5.18
C ALA A 222 -4.61 22.98 -6.30
#